data_4d05dcb3c368f80b5756a289bd5f507c
#
_entry.id   4d05dcb3c368f80b5756a289bd5f507c
#
_cell.length_a   1.000
_cell.length_b   1.000
_cell.length_c   1.000
_cell.angle_alpha   90.00
_cell.angle_beta   90.00
_cell.angle_gamma   90.00
#
_symmetry.space_group_name_H-M   'P 1'
#
loop_
_entity.id
_entity.type
_entity.pdbx_description
1 polymer ?
#
loop_
_entity_poly.entity_id
_entity_poly.type
_entity_poly.pdbx_seq_one_letter_code
_entity_poly.pdbx_strand_id
1 'polypeptide(L)'
;MNDVLNALQIVLEERKQARPETSYVASLHSKGLNKILEKIGEESTEVILAAKDAKDKATTKDVIAETADLWFHCLVMLSYLGEDHTAVLKELERRFDLSGLVEKANRSQ
;
A
#
# COMPACT_ATOMS: atom_id res chain seq x y z
N MET A 1 5.59 -13.36 5.54
CA MET A 1 5.76 -11.92 5.57
C MET A 1 5.06 -11.22 4.43
N ASN A 2 5.29 -11.69 3.22
CA ASN A 2 4.59 -11.14 2.07
C ASN A 2 3.12 -11.52 2.06
N ASP A 3 2.74 -12.42 2.95
CA ASP A 3 1.35 -12.87 3.04
C ASP A 3 0.39 -11.76 3.41
N VAL A 4 0.85 -10.75 4.15
CA VAL A 4 0.00 -9.61 4.51
C VAL A 4 -0.43 -8.84 3.27
N LEU A 5 0.50 -8.56 2.36
CA LEU A 5 0.15 -7.86 1.13
C LEU A 5 -0.76 -8.70 0.23
N ASN A 6 -0.50 -10.00 0.14
CA ASN A 6 -1.35 -10.89 -0.63
C ASN A 6 -2.76 -10.96 -0.04
N ALA A 7 -2.86 -11.08 1.28
CA ALA A 7 -4.16 -11.11 1.96
C ALA A 7 -4.90 -9.78 1.77
N LEU A 8 -4.19 -8.65 1.89
CA LEU A 8 -4.79 -7.35 1.70
C LEU A 8 -5.30 -7.17 0.27
N GLN A 9 -4.56 -7.67 -0.71
CA GLN A 9 -5.00 -7.62 -2.11
C GLN A 9 -6.36 -8.32 -2.27
N ILE A 10 -6.52 -9.47 -1.67
CA ILE A 10 -7.79 -10.21 -1.72
C ILE A 10 -8.90 -9.39 -1.09
N VAL A 11 -8.64 -8.79 0.08
CA VAL A 11 -9.62 -7.95 0.78
C VAL A 11 -10.01 -6.76 -0.10
N LEU A 12 -9.05 -6.10 -0.72
CA LEU A 12 -9.33 -4.95 -1.57
C LEU A 12 -10.21 -5.33 -2.76
N GLU A 13 -9.93 -6.46 -3.40
CA GLU A 13 -10.74 -6.90 -4.53
C GLU A 13 -12.16 -7.27 -4.11
N GLU A 14 -12.33 -7.89 -2.96
CA GLU A 14 -13.65 -8.20 -2.43
C GLU A 14 -14.42 -6.91 -2.11
N ARG A 15 -13.77 -5.95 -1.47
CA ARG A 15 -14.44 -4.73 -1.02
C ARG A 15 -14.81 -3.79 -2.16
N LYS A 16 -14.19 -3.92 -3.32
CA LYS A 16 -14.63 -3.19 -4.51
C LYS A 16 -16.11 -3.44 -4.80
N GLN A 17 -16.57 -4.66 -4.52
CA GLN A 17 -17.93 -5.10 -4.82
C GLN A 17 -18.90 -4.79 -3.68
N ALA A 18 -18.41 -4.28 -2.56
CA ALA A 18 -19.24 -3.97 -1.42
C ALA A 18 -19.99 -2.66 -1.64
N ARG A 19 -20.93 -2.37 -0.73
CA ARG A 19 -21.72 -1.15 -0.81
C ARG A 19 -20.88 0.04 -0.32
N PRO A 20 -20.87 1.16 -1.07
CA PRO A 20 -20.13 2.34 -0.63
C PRO A 20 -20.50 2.85 0.76
N GLU A 21 -21.74 2.64 1.19
CA GLU A 21 -22.22 3.10 2.50
C GLU A 21 -21.57 2.33 3.66
N THR A 22 -21.09 1.12 3.40
CA THR A 22 -20.58 0.25 4.46
C THR A 22 -19.09 -0.09 4.31
N SER A 23 -18.45 0.34 3.21
CA SER A 23 -17.06 0.02 2.94
C SER A 23 -16.32 1.25 2.44
N TYR A 24 -15.23 1.61 3.15
CA TYR A 24 -14.38 2.72 2.74
C TYR A 24 -13.77 2.46 1.36
N VAL A 25 -13.29 1.23 1.12
CA VAL A 25 -12.70 0.87 -0.18
C VAL A 25 -13.73 1.04 -1.30
N ALA A 26 -14.95 0.53 -1.11
CA ALA A 26 -16.00 0.68 -2.09
C ALA A 26 -16.34 2.15 -2.33
N SER A 27 -16.35 2.94 -1.26
CA SER A 27 -16.58 4.39 -1.34
C SER A 27 -15.52 5.07 -2.21
N LEU A 28 -14.26 4.72 -2.03
CA LEU A 28 -13.18 5.29 -2.83
C LEU A 28 -13.33 4.91 -4.31
N HIS A 29 -13.63 3.65 -4.60
CA HIS A 29 -13.87 3.24 -6.00
C HIS A 29 -15.06 3.96 -6.60
N SER A 30 -16.13 4.14 -5.83
CA SER A 30 -17.32 4.83 -6.29
C SER A 30 -17.03 6.30 -6.62
N LYS A 31 -16.22 6.96 -5.80
CA LYS A 31 -15.86 8.36 -6.03
C LYS A 31 -14.86 8.55 -7.17
N GLY A 32 -14.06 7.52 -7.45
CA GLY A 32 -13.19 7.51 -8.61
C GLY A 32 -11.75 7.87 -8.33
N LEU A 33 -10.94 7.82 -9.38
CA LEU A 33 -9.49 7.95 -9.28
C LEU A 33 -9.04 9.26 -8.66
N ASN A 34 -9.67 10.38 -9.02
CA ASN A 34 -9.25 11.68 -8.48
C ASN A 34 -9.35 11.73 -6.95
N LYS A 35 -10.38 11.11 -6.38
CA LYS A 35 -10.52 11.06 -4.92
C LYS A 35 -9.43 10.19 -4.30
N ILE A 36 -9.11 9.07 -4.92
CA ILE A 36 -8.03 8.19 -4.46
C ILE A 36 -6.70 8.95 -4.47
N LEU A 37 -6.42 9.68 -5.57
CA LEU A 37 -5.18 10.46 -5.69
C LEU A 37 -5.11 11.58 -4.67
N GLU A 38 -6.24 12.23 -4.38
CA GLU A 38 -6.32 13.24 -3.33
C GLU A 38 -5.91 12.66 -1.99
N LYS A 39 -6.38 11.45 -1.67
CA LYS A 39 -6.00 10.77 -0.42
C LYS A 39 -4.51 10.45 -0.38
N ILE A 40 -3.93 10.02 -1.50
CA ILE A 40 -2.49 9.75 -1.56
C ILE A 40 -1.70 11.03 -1.28
N GLY A 41 -2.11 12.15 -1.84
CA GLY A 41 -1.47 13.44 -1.56
C GLY A 41 -1.54 13.82 -0.07
N GLU A 42 -2.71 13.65 0.54
CA GLU A 42 -2.89 13.93 1.95
C GLU A 42 -2.01 13.03 2.82
N GLU A 43 -2.01 11.72 2.56
CA GLU A 43 -1.23 10.78 3.36
C GLU A 43 0.27 10.97 3.18
N SER A 44 0.71 11.34 1.97
CA SER A 44 2.12 11.66 1.73
C SER A 44 2.58 12.83 2.59
N THR A 45 1.76 13.87 2.68
CA THR A 45 2.05 15.03 3.52
C THR A 45 2.11 14.64 4.99
N GLU A 46 1.19 13.81 5.44
CA GLU A 46 1.18 13.36 6.83
C GLU A 46 2.40 12.53 7.19
N VAL A 47 2.88 11.69 6.26
CA VAL A 47 4.14 10.95 6.47
C VAL A 47 5.31 11.92 6.65
N ILE A 48 5.39 12.93 5.79
CA ILE A 48 6.46 13.92 5.87
C ILE A 48 6.45 14.63 7.21
N LEU A 49 5.28 15.10 7.64
CA LEU A 49 5.15 15.83 8.90
C LEU A 49 5.49 14.93 10.09
N ALA A 50 4.99 13.70 10.10
CA ALA A 50 5.27 12.76 11.17
C ALA A 50 6.77 12.45 11.25
N ALA A 51 7.41 12.25 10.09
CA ALA A 51 8.84 11.93 10.04
C ALA A 51 9.69 13.10 10.54
N LYS A 52 9.32 14.33 10.19
CA LYS A 52 10.05 15.51 10.64
C LYS A 52 9.98 15.69 12.16
N ASP A 53 8.88 15.29 12.76
CA ASP A 53 8.66 15.44 14.20
C ASP A 53 9.12 14.22 15.00
N ALA A 54 9.53 13.14 14.34
CA ALA A 54 9.94 11.92 15.04
C ALA A 54 11.23 12.12 15.82
N LYS A 55 11.23 11.76 17.10
CA LYS A 55 12.37 11.94 17.99
C LYS A 55 12.76 10.67 18.75
N ASP A 56 11.81 9.75 18.93
CA ASP A 56 12.01 8.56 19.73
C ASP A 56 11.05 7.44 19.24
N LYS A 57 11.06 6.31 19.94
CA LYS A 57 10.22 5.17 19.56
C LYS A 57 8.73 5.50 19.60
N ALA A 58 8.31 6.33 20.53
CA ALA A 58 6.89 6.69 20.64
C ALA A 58 6.44 7.48 19.41
N THR A 59 7.26 8.43 18.95
CA THR A 59 6.91 9.26 17.80
C THR A 59 7.15 8.56 16.46
N THR A 60 8.07 7.56 16.41
CA THR A 60 8.22 6.77 15.18
C THR A 60 7.02 5.86 14.94
N LYS A 61 6.24 5.54 15.96
CA LYS A 61 4.98 4.82 15.75
C LYS A 61 4.02 5.61 14.87
N ASP A 62 4.02 6.92 15.00
CA ASP A 62 3.20 7.79 14.15
C ASP A 62 3.64 7.72 12.69
N VAL A 63 4.97 7.70 12.47
CA VAL A 63 5.52 7.55 11.12
C VAL A 63 5.06 6.22 10.50
N ILE A 64 5.12 5.15 11.28
CA ILE A 64 4.70 3.83 10.81
C ILE A 64 3.21 3.84 10.45
N ALA A 65 2.37 4.42 11.32
CA ALA A 65 0.94 4.48 11.09
C ALA A 65 0.61 5.27 9.82
N GLU A 66 1.25 6.43 9.65
CA GLU A 66 1.01 7.25 8.47
C GLU A 66 1.54 6.59 7.19
N THR A 67 2.66 5.87 7.29
CA THR A 67 3.20 5.12 6.16
C THR A 67 2.25 3.99 5.77
N ALA A 68 1.66 3.30 6.74
CA ALA A 68 0.67 2.27 6.46
C ALA A 68 -0.56 2.86 5.73
N ASP A 69 -1.02 4.04 6.14
CA ASP A 69 -2.12 4.72 5.46
C ASP A 69 -1.76 5.06 4.03
N LEU A 70 -0.54 5.55 3.81
CA LEU A 70 -0.08 5.86 2.45
C LEU A 70 -0.01 4.61 1.59
N TRP A 71 0.57 3.54 2.10
CA TRP A 71 0.65 2.27 1.37
C TRP A 71 -0.74 1.75 1.02
N PHE A 72 -1.65 1.81 1.99
CA PHE A 72 -3.02 1.35 1.77
C PHE A 72 -3.66 2.09 0.59
N HIS A 73 -3.57 3.41 0.57
CA HIS A 73 -4.18 4.19 -0.51
C HIS A 73 -3.48 3.96 -1.85
N CYS A 74 -2.16 3.73 -1.85
CA CYS A 74 -1.44 3.35 -3.07
C CYS A 74 -1.95 2.01 -3.60
N LEU A 75 -2.21 1.05 -2.70
CA LEU A 75 -2.74 -0.24 -3.12
C LEU A 75 -4.16 -0.12 -3.67
N VAL A 76 -4.98 0.76 -3.10
CA VAL A 76 -6.30 1.04 -3.65
C VAL A 76 -6.19 1.64 -5.06
N MET A 77 -5.25 2.56 -5.25
CA MET A 77 -5.00 3.16 -6.56
C MET A 77 -4.62 2.08 -7.59
N LEU A 78 -3.69 1.20 -7.22
CA LEU A 78 -3.27 0.13 -8.11
C LEU A 78 -4.45 -0.78 -8.46
N SER A 79 -5.26 -1.14 -7.47
CA SER A 79 -6.44 -1.95 -7.68
C SER A 79 -7.43 -1.28 -8.63
N TYR A 80 -7.64 0.02 -8.47
CA TYR A 80 -8.52 0.78 -9.35
C TYR A 80 -8.02 0.75 -10.80
N LEU A 81 -6.70 0.78 -10.99
CA LEU A 81 -6.09 0.78 -12.32
C LEU A 81 -5.89 -0.64 -12.88
N GLY A 82 -6.35 -1.67 -12.19
CA GLY A 82 -6.23 -3.05 -12.64
C GLY A 82 -4.88 -3.68 -12.38
N GLU A 83 -4.13 -3.11 -11.41
CA GLU A 83 -2.80 -3.62 -11.02
C GLU A 83 -2.81 -4.04 -9.56
N ASP A 84 -1.68 -4.49 -9.06
CA ASP A 84 -1.54 -4.83 -7.66
C ASP A 84 -0.08 -4.72 -7.20
N HIS A 85 0.15 -5.03 -5.92
CA HIS A 85 1.47 -4.92 -5.31
C HIS A 85 2.51 -5.81 -5.96
N THR A 86 2.12 -6.94 -6.57
CA THR A 86 3.11 -7.85 -7.16
C THR A 86 3.84 -7.19 -8.32
N ALA A 87 3.16 -6.33 -9.06
CA ALA A 87 3.81 -5.59 -10.15
C ALA A 87 4.86 -4.63 -9.61
N VAL A 88 4.57 -3.98 -8.47
CA VAL A 88 5.52 -3.08 -7.81
C VAL A 88 6.74 -3.87 -7.31
N LEU A 89 6.50 -5.02 -6.68
CA LEU A 89 7.59 -5.86 -6.18
C LEU A 89 8.49 -6.34 -7.32
N LYS A 90 7.90 -6.74 -8.45
CA LYS A 90 8.68 -7.14 -9.62
C LYS A 90 9.53 -6.00 -10.17
N GLU A 91 8.99 -4.79 -10.16
CA GLU A 91 9.74 -3.63 -10.63
C GLU A 91 10.94 -3.34 -9.71
N LEU A 92 10.74 -3.49 -8.39
CA LEU A 92 11.84 -3.32 -7.43
C LEU A 92 12.90 -4.41 -7.62
N GLU A 93 12.49 -5.67 -7.84
CA GLU A 93 13.43 -6.74 -8.13
C GLU A 93 14.28 -6.41 -9.36
N ARG A 94 13.63 -5.90 -10.41
CA ARG A 94 14.32 -5.54 -11.64
C ARG A 94 15.33 -4.41 -11.41
N ARG A 95 14.91 -3.36 -10.71
CA ARG A 95 15.79 -2.18 -10.50
C ARG A 95 17.02 -2.50 -9.68
N PHE A 96 16.89 -3.38 -8.73
CA PHE A 96 17.95 -3.64 -7.76
C PHE A 96 18.56 -5.04 -7.92
N ASP A 97 18.20 -5.74 -9.00
CA ASP A 97 18.73 -7.08 -9.31
C ASP A 97 18.54 -8.05 -8.13
N LEU A 98 17.34 -8.06 -7.57
CA LEU A 98 17.03 -8.86 -6.39
C LEU A 98 16.54 -10.26 -6.71
N SER A 99 16.22 -10.56 -7.97
CA SER A 99 15.68 -11.87 -8.35
C SER A 99 16.63 -13.01 -8.03
N GLY A 100 17.95 -12.80 -8.21
CA GLY A 100 18.95 -13.81 -7.87
C GLY A 100 19.00 -14.09 -6.38
N LEU A 101 18.83 -13.06 -5.55
CA LEU A 101 18.82 -13.21 -4.10
C LEU A 101 17.57 -13.94 -3.63
N VAL A 102 16.41 -13.62 -4.22
CA VAL A 102 15.15 -14.29 -3.90
C VAL A 102 15.23 -15.76 -4.26
N GLU A 103 15.75 -16.08 -5.44
CA GLU A 103 15.92 -17.46 -5.89
C GLU A 103 16.85 -18.24 -4.97
N LYS A 104 17.98 -17.63 -4.58
CA LYS A 104 18.93 -18.27 -3.67
C LYS A 104 18.29 -18.57 -2.32
N ALA A 105 17.53 -17.63 -1.77
CA ALA A 105 16.83 -17.83 -0.50
C ALA A 105 15.83 -18.98 -0.60
N ASN A 106 15.09 -19.05 -1.69
CA ASN A 106 14.12 -20.12 -1.91
C ASN A 106 14.79 -21.48 -2.00
N ARG A 107 15.96 -21.55 -2.65
CA ARG A 107 16.68 -22.82 -2.78
C ARG A 107 17.28 -23.33 -1.47
N SER A 108 17.54 -22.45 -0.54
CA SER A 108 18.10 -22.86 0.75
C SER A 108 17.04 -23.38 1.73
N GLN A 109 15.79 -23.32 1.33
CA GLN A 109 14.69 -23.88 2.09
C GLN A 109 14.33 -25.27 1.59
#